data_aac0037b9183409ed7f36b0d70562f30
#
_entry.id   aac0037b9183409ed7f36b0d70562f30
#
_cell.length_a   1.000
_cell.length_b   1.000
_cell.length_c   1.000
_cell.angle_alpha   90.00
_cell.angle_beta   90.00
_cell.angle_gamma   90.00
#
_symmetry.space_group_name_H-M   'P 1'
#
loop_
_entity.id
_entity.type
_entity.pdbx_description
1 polymer ?
#
loop_
_entity_poly.entity_id
_entity_poly.type
_entity_poly.pdbx_seq_one_letter_code
_entity_poly.pdbx_strand_id
1 'polypeptide(L)'
;ALLWVIFGSIFIGAVHDFGALVVSLRNRGQTLGEVAGRMITPRAKALFLLILFMALTVVLAIFGLVIALIFAFYPESVLSVWIEIPLAIAIGYWVYRRGGGLLIPSLLALAAMYAAIYVGVNWLPINLAEICNIPLVGSTFANAVIVWTIILLAYCFVASVLPVWVLLQPRDYINSHQLVLALGLLFLGLCVAGVTGQAHVQDSAPAIARDIPTDAP
;
A
#
# COMPACT_ATOMS: atom_id res chain seq x y z
N ALA A 1 7.98 22.84 -0.89
CA ALA A 1 7.51 21.44 -0.84
C ALA A 1 6.65 21.18 0.40
N LEU A 2 7.11 21.51 1.63
CA LEU A 2 6.40 21.21 2.89
C LEU A 2 4.96 21.77 2.94
N LEU A 3 4.79 23.05 2.63
CA LEU A 3 3.48 23.70 2.60
C LEU A 3 2.53 23.03 1.59
N TRP A 4 3.04 22.64 0.43
CA TRP A 4 2.25 21.93 -0.57
C TRP A 4 1.82 20.54 -0.08
N VAL A 5 2.72 19.80 0.56
CA VAL A 5 2.39 18.47 1.11
C VAL A 5 1.30 18.57 2.18
N ILE A 6 1.40 19.53 3.10
CA ILE A 6 0.42 19.71 4.18
C ILE A 6 -0.90 20.23 3.65
N PHE A 7 -0.89 21.40 3.00
CA PHE A 7 -2.12 22.05 2.55
C PHE A 7 -2.75 21.34 1.35
N GLY A 8 -1.94 20.78 0.45
CA GLY A 8 -2.43 20.00 -0.68
C GLY A 8 -3.17 18.74 -0.25
N SER A 9 -2.63 17.99 0.71
CA SER A 9 -3.30 16.79 1.23
C SER A 9 -4.59 17.11 1.98
N ILE A 10 -4.63 18.21 2.73
CA ILE A 10 -5.83 18.62 3.49
C ILE A 10 -6.90 19.21 2.56
N PHE A 11 -6.57 20.25 1.80
CA PHE A 11 -7.56 21.02 1.05
C PHE A 11 -7.93 20.40 -0.30
N ILE A 12 -7.00 19.71 -0.96
CA ILE A 12 -7.28 19.07 -2.24
C ILE A 12 -7.60 17.58 -2.03
N GLY A 13 -6.73 16.81 -1.36
CA GLY A 13 -6.91 15.39 -1.18
C GLY A 13 -8.13 15.06 -0.32
N ALA A 14 -8.15 15.50 0.94
CA ALA A 14 -9.21 15.12 1.88
C ALA A 14 -10.58 15.65 1.46
N VAL A 15 -10.66 16.88 0.94
CA VAL A 15 -11.93 17.46 0.46
C VAL A 15 -12.45 16.73 -0.77
N HIS A 16 -11.56 16.36 -1.70
CA HIS A 16 -11.93 15.60 -2.88
C HIS A 16 -12.45 14.19 -2.48
N ASP A 17 -11.74 13.48 -1.63
CA ASP A 17 -12.11 12.13 -1.20
C ASP A 17 -13.41 12.13 -0.38
N PHE A 18 -13.57 13.11 0.51
CA PHE A 18 -14.81 13.30 1.26
C PHE A 18 -15.99 13.63 0.33
N GLY A 19 -15.78 14.50 -0.65
CA GLY A 19 -16.79 14.83 -1.66
C GLY A 19 -17.22 13.60 -2.47
N ALA A 20 -16.26 12.81 -2.92
CA ALA A 20 -16.52 11.56 -3.66
C ALA A 20 -17.32 10.55 -2.80
N LEU A 21 -16.93 10.40 -1.53
CA LEU A 21 -17.64 9.53 -0.57
C LEU A 21 -19.09 9.98 -0.35
N VAL A 22 -19.30 11.26 -0.10
CA VAL A 22 -20.66 11.82 0.11
C VAL A 22 -21.55 11.63 -1.13
N VAL A 23 -21.01 11.89 -2.33
CA VAL A 23 -21.74 11.66 -3.59
C VAL A 23 -22.11 10.19 -3.74
N SER A 24 -21.17 9.29 -3.50
CA SER A 24 -21.41 7.83 -3.58
C SER A 24 -22.49 7.38 -2.59
N LEU A 25 -22.38 7.79 -1.31
CA LEU A 25 -23.36 7.45 -0.26
C LEU A 25 -24.78 7.96 -0.59
N ARG A 26 -24.89 9.20 -1.07
CA ARG A 26 -26.18 9.75 -1.50
C ARG A 26 -26.78 9.05 -2.70
N ASN A 27 -25.97 8.40 -3.52
CA ASN A 27 -26.37 7.62 -4.68
C ASN A 27 -26.32 6.11 -4.44
N ARG A 28 -26.60 5.63 -3.23
CA ARG A 28 -26.70 4.21 -2.84
C ARG A 28 -25.40 3.43 -3.07
N GLY A 29 -24.26 4.04 -2.85
CA GLY A 29 -22.95 3.40 -3.03
C GLY A 29 -22.54 3.23 -4.50
N GLN A 30 -23.15 3.95 -5.43
CA GLN A 30 -22.76 3.90 -6.85
C GLN A 30 -21.42 4.58 -7.08
N THR A 31 -20.69 4.10 -8.08
CA THR A 31 -19.45 4.74 -8.51
C THR A 31 -19.70 6.10 -9.15
N LEU A 32 -18.73 7.01 -9.06
CA LEU A 32 -18.83 8.33 -9.69
C LEU A 32 -19.11 8.25 -11.19
N GLY A 33 -18.59 7.23 -11.88
CA GLY A 33 -18.85 6.99 -13.30
C GLY A 33 -20.31 6.63 -13.58
N GLU A 34 -20.96 5.89 -12.72
CA GLU A 34 -22.40 5.55 -12.85
C GLU A 34 -23.28 6.78 -12.59
N VAL A 35 -22.92 7.55 -11.56
CA VAL A 35 -23.62 8.81 -11.24
C VAL A 35 -23.48 9.80 -12.40
N ALA A 36 -22.29 9.97 -12.94
CA ALA A 36 -22.04 10.83 -14.11
C ALA A 36 -22.84 10.37 -15.34
N GLY A 37 -22.93 9.06 -15.58
CA GLY A 37 -23.71 8.50 -16.69
C GLY A 37 -25.20 8.74 -16.59
N ARG A 38 -25.72 8.84 -15.35
CA ARG A 38 -27.15 9.15 -15.09
C ARG A 38 -27.43 10.64 -15.16
N MET A 39 -26.54 11.47 -14.65
CA MET A 39 -26.78 12.91 -14.53
C MET A 39 -26.38 13.70 -15.78
N ILE A 40 -25.42 13.20 -16.57
CA ILE A 40 -24.91 13.90 -17.74
C ILE A 40 -25.33 13.19 -19.02
N THR A 41 -24.59 12.18 -19.44
CA THR A 41 -24.89 11.38 -20.64
C THR A 41 -24.28 9.98 -20.54
N PRO A 42 -24.81 8.96 -21.28
CA PRO A 42 -24.19 7.65 -21.38
C PRO A 42 -22.77 7.66 -21.96
N ARG A 43 -22.47 8.62 -22.86
CA ARG A 43 -21.14 8.80 -23.42
C ARG A 43 -20.13 9.27 -22.35
N ALA A 44 -20.55 10.17 -21.43
CA ALA A 44 -19.73 10.60 -20.32
C ALA A 44 -19.37 9.42 -19.40
N LYS A 45 -20.30 8.49 -19.14
CA LYS A 45 -20.05 7.25 -18.41
C LYS A 45 -18.96 6.40 -19.09
N ALA A 46 -19.07 6.18 -20.39
CA ALA A 46 -18.10 5.36 -21.13
C ALA A 46 -16.69 5.97 -21.11
N LEU A 47 -16.57 7.28 -21.34
CA LEU A 47 -15.30 7.99 -21.28
C LEU A 47 -14.71 7.98 -19.86
N PHE A 48 -15.51 8.21 -18.84
CA PHE A 48 -15.06 8.16 -17.46
C PHE A 48 -14.52 6.77 -17.08
N LEU A 49 -15.25 5.71 -17.44
CA LEU A 49 -14.82 4.34 -17.17
C LEU A 49 -13.55 3.97 -17.95
N LEU A 50 -13.40 4.44 -19.19
CA LEU A 50 -12.18 4.25 -19.97
C LEU A 50 -10.97 4.93 -19.33
N ILE A 51 -11.11 6.19 -18.91
CA ILE A 51 -10.05 6.93 -18.22
C ILE A 51 -9.67 6.22 -16.92
N LEU A 52 -10.67 5.78 -16.15
CA LEU A 52 -10.47 5.07 -14.89
C LEU A 52 -9.74 3.73 -15.10
N PHE A 53 -10.15 2.98 -16.13
CA PHE A 53 -9.47 1.73 -16.52
C PHE A 53 -8.01 1.96 -16.87
N MET A 54 -7.71 2.96 -17.70
CA MET A 54 -6.34 3.31 -18.08
C MET A 54 -5.51 3.75 -16.86
N ALA A 55 -6.08 4.62 -16.01
CA ALA A 55 -5.42 5.09 -14.81
C ALA A 55 -5.10 3.94 -13.84
N LEU A 56 -6.07 3.06 -13.58
CA LEU A 56 -5.88 1.89 -12.71
C LEU A 56 -4.86 0.90 -13.28
N THR A 57 -4.81 0.73 -14.60
CA THR A 57 -3.80 -0.12 -15.25
C THR A 57 -2.39 0.42 -15.02
N VAL A 58 -2.19 1.73 -15.16
CA VAL A 58 -0.90 2.38 -14.88
C VAL A 58 -0.52 2.24 -13.41
N VAL A 59 -1.47 2.49 -12.50
CA VAL A 59 -1.26 2.36 -11.06
C VAL A 59 -0.87 0.92 -10.71
N LEU A 60 -1.61 -0.08 -11.22
CA LEU A 60 -1.32 -1.49 -10.97
C LEU A 60 0.07 -1.89 -11.48
N ALA A 61 0.48 -1.42 -12.67
CA ALA A 61 1.79 -1.70 -13.23
C ALA A 61 2.92 -1.11 -12.37
N ILE A 62 2.79 0.16 -11.95
CA ILE A 62 3.79 0.84 -11.13
C ILE A 62 3.91 0.18 -9.75
N PHE A 63 2.80 -0.03 -9.05
CA PHE A 63 2.83 -0.64 -7.72
C PHE A 63 3.31 -2.10 -7.78
N GLY A 64 2.89 -2.87 -8.79
CA GLY A 64 3.37 -4.24 -9.00
C GLY A 64 4.87 -4.29 -9.18
N LEU A 65 5.43 -3.39 -10.00
CA LEU A 65 6.87 -3.29 -10.20
C LEU A 65 7.61 -2.87 -8.91
N VAL A 66 7.12 -1.85 -8.20
CA VAL A 66 7.75 -1.37 -6.96
C VAL A 66 7.77 -2.45 -5.89
N ILE A 67 6.67 -3.19 -5.70
CA ILE A 67 6.62 -4.29 -4.72
C ILE A 67 7.55 -5.44 -5.15
N ALA A 68 7.60 -5.77 -6.43
CA ALA A 68 8.51 -6.78 -6.96
C ALA A 68 9.99 -6.41 -6.74
N LEU A 69 10.34 -5.12 -6.90
CA LEU A 69 11.67 -4.60 -6.58
C LEU A 69 11.98 -4.70 -5.08
N ILE A 70 11.02 -4.35 -4.21
CA ILE A 70 11.19 -4.48 -2.76
C ILE A 70 11.44 -5.93 -2.37
N PHE A 71 10.70 -6.87 -2.93
CA PHE A 71 10.89 -8.30 -2.66
C PHE A 71 12.22 -8.84 -3.20
N ALA A 72 12.72 -8.28 -4.30
CA ALA A 72 14.04 -8.64 -4.83
C ALA A 72 15.19 -8.05 -3.98
N PHE A 73 15.03 -6.84 -3.42
CA PHE A 73 16.03 -6.21 -2.55
C PHE A 73 15.99 -6.72 -1.10
N TYR A 74 14.79 -7.03 -0.59
CA TYR A 74 14.55 -7.41 0.81
C TYR A 74 13.80 -8.74 0.89
N PRO A 75 14.44 -9.87 0.58
CA PRO A 75 13.79 -11.19 0.58
C PRO A 75 13.23 -11.61 1.95
N GLU A 76 13.72 -10.99 3.04
CA GLU A 76 13.23 -11.22 4.40
C GLU A 76 11.79 -10.71 4.61
N SER A 77 11.38 -9.69 3.86
CA SER A 77 10.04 -9.09 3.98
C SER A 77 8.94 -9.95 3.34
N VAL A 78 9.30 -10.82 2.42
CA VAL A 78 8.38 -11.64 1.64
C VAL A 78 7.51 -12.53 2.53
N LEU A 79 8.13 -13.20 3.50
CA LEU A 79 7.42 -14.12 4.40
C LEU A 79 6.30 -13.42 5.18
N SER A 80 6.55 -12.22 5.69
CA SER A 80 5.56 -11.44 6.44
C SER A 80 4.34 -11.08 5.60
N VAL A 81 4.57 -10.60 4.37
CA VAL A 81 3.48 -10.22 3.45
C VAL A 81 2.62 -11.42 3.04
N TRP A 82 3.26 -12.58 2.78
CA TRP A 82 2.51 -13.78 2.40
C TRP A 82 1.75 -14.41 3.57
N ILE A 83 2.24 -14.33 4.80
CA ILE A 83 1.53 -14.78 6.01
C ILE A 83 0.33 -13.86 6.33
N GLU A 84 0.41 -12.57 6.00
CA GLU A 84 -0.71 -11.64 6.19
C GLU A 84 -1.98 -12.08 5.46
N ILE A 85 -1.84 -12.66 4.26
CA ILE A 85 -2.98 -13.06 3.41
C ILE A 85 -3.86 -14.12 4.10
N PRO A 86 -3.34 -15.30 4.50
CA PRO A 86 -4.14 -16.30 5.20
C PRO A 86 -4.64 -15.80 6.57
N LEU A 87 -3.87 -14.97 7.28
CA LEU A 87 -4.33 -14.38 8.53
C LEU A 87 -5.52 -13.45 8.31
N ALA A 88 -5.48 -12.58 7.29
CA ALA A 88 -6.59 -11.70 6.95
C ALA A 88 -7.85 -12.50 6.57
N ILE A 89 -7.72 -13.55 5.77
CA ILE A 89 -8.83 -14.44 5.40
C ILE A 89 -9.41 -15.11 6.65
N ALA A 90 -8.58 -15.66 7.53
CA ALA A 90 -9.00 -16.32 8.76
C ALA A 90 -9.77 -15.36 9.69
N ILE A 91 -9.26 -14.15 9.85
CA ILE A 91 -9.90 -13.09 10.66
C ILE A 91 -11.23 -12.65 10.02
N GLY A 92 -11.24 -12.40 8.72
CA GLY A 92 -12.45 -12.01 7.99
C GLY A 92 -13.56 -13.05 8.14
N TYR A 93 -13.22 -14.32 7.92
CA TYR A 93 -14.17 -15.41 8.07
C TYR A 93 -14.65 -15.58 9.52
N TRP A 94 -13.75 -15.46 10.51
CA TRP A 94 -14.10 -15.60 11.93
C TRP A 94 -15.01 -14.47 12.42
N VAL A 95 -14.68 -13.23 12.07
CA VAL A 95 -15.48 -12.06 12.44
C VAL A 95 -16.85 -12.10 11.78
N TYR A 96 -16.91 -12.47 10.49
CA TYR A 96 -18.17 -12.60 9.77
C TYR A 96 -19.10 -13.68 10.37
N ARG A 97 -18.54 -14.83 10.78
CA ARG A 97 -19.33 -15.92 11.36
C ARG A 97 -19.72 -15.69 12.81
N ARG A 98 -18.86 -15.09 13.62
CA ARG A 98 -19.07 -14.96 15.07
C ARG A 98 -19.52 -13.57 15.52
N GLY A 99 -19.50 -12.56 14.63
CA GLY A 99 -19.87 -11.17 14.97
C GLY A 99 -18.97 -10.52 16.01
N GLY A 100 -17.74 -11.00 16.17
CA GLY A 100 -16.78 -10.49 17.15
C GLY A 100 -16.11 -9.17 16.71
N GLY A 101 -15.51 -8.47 17.68
CA GLY A 101 -14.71 -7.26 17.39
C GLY A 101 -13.44 -7.60 16.59
N LEU A 102 -13.06 -6.71 15.67
CA LEU A 102 -11.86 -6.85 14.83
C LEU A 102 -10.55 -6.56 15.57
N LEU A 103 -10.60 -5.80 16.67
CA LEU A 103 -9.43 -5.24 17.31
C LEU A 103 -8.46 -6.31 17.89
N ILE A 104 -8.97 -7.28 18.65
CA ILE A 104 -8.12 -8.32 19.27
C ILE A 104 -7.48 -9.23 18.21
N PRO A 105 -8.24 -9.78 17.23
CA PRO A 105 -7.64 -10.60 16.18
C PRO A 105 -6.63 -9.84 15.32
N SER A 106 -6.85 -8.55 15.05
CA SER A 106 -5.92 -7.74 14.25
C SER A 106 -4.61 -7.44 14.99
N LEU A 107 -4.65 -7.23 16.30
CA LEU A 107 -3.44 -7.08 17.11
C LEU A 107 -2.63 -8.38 17.19
N LEU A 108 -3.31 -9.53 17.28
CA LEU A 108 -2.64 -10.84 17.22
C LEU A 108 -2.02 -11.07 15.85
N ALA A 109 -2.70 -10.70 14.77
CA ALA A 109 -2.15 -10.77 13.42
C ALA A 109 -0.94 -9.86 13.26
N LEU A 110 -0.99 -8.64 13.80
CA LEU A 110 0.14 -7.72 13.80
C LEU A 110 1.35 -8.34 14.53
N ALA A 111 1.16 -8.92 15.70
CA ALA A 111 2.22 -9.61 16.42
C ALA A 111 2.78 -10.81 15.63
N ALA A 112 1.91 -11.58 14.96
CA ALA A 112 2.31 -12.69 14.11
C ALA A 112 3.13 -12.20 12.88
N MET A 113 2.79 -11.05 12.28
CA MET A 113 3.54 -10.45 11.19
C MET A 113 4.95 -10.03 11.64
N TYR A 114 5.09 -9.41 12.82
CA TYR A 114 6.42 -9.07 13.35
C TYR A 114 7.23 -10.32 13.69
N ALA A 115 6.59 -11.36 14.22
CA ALA A 115 7.25 -12.67 14.42
C ALA A 115 7.68 -13.28 13.07
N ALA A 116 6.87 -13.16 12.02
CA ALA A 116 7.21 -13.64 10.68
C ALA A 116 8.40 -12.86 10.06
N ILE A 117 8.52 -11.55 10.32
CA ILE A 117 9.70 -10.76 9.92
C ILE A 117 10.94 -11.31 10.65
N TYR A 118 10.86 -11.54 11.95
CA TYR A 118 11.96 -12.09 12.72
C TYR A 118 12.41 -13.47 12.22
N VAL A 119 11.46 -14.32 11.86
CA VAL A 119 11.73 -15.65 11.26
C VAL A 119 12.32 -15.49 9.86
N GLY A 120 11.81 -14.56 9.04
CA GLY A 120 12.32 -14.27 7.71
C GLY A 120 13.77 -13.80 7.71
N VAL A 121 14.13 -12.94 8.66
CA VAL A 121 15.51 -12.44 8.81
C VAL A 121 16.47 -13.52 9.26
N ASN A 122 16.09 -14.40 10.22
CA ASN A 122 17.02 -15.31 10.85
C ASN A 122 17.05 -16.71 10.20
N TRP A 123 15.91 -17.19 9.64
CA TRP A 123 15.78 -18.60 9.27
C TRP A 123 15.32 -18.86 7.84
N LEU A 124 14.50 -17.98 7.25
CA LEU A 124 13.89 -18.24 5.94
C LEU A 124 13.80 -17.00 5.04
N PRO A 125 14.92 -16.44 4.57
CA PRO A 125 14.86 -15.42 3.52
C PRO A 125 14.40 -16.09 2.20
N ILE A 126 13.26 -15.66 1.65
CA ILE A 126 12.73 -16.21 0.40
C ILE A 126 13.38 -15.46 -0.77
N ASN A 127 14.52 -15.96 -1.22
CA ASN A 127 15.27 -15.39 -2.34
C ASN A 127 14.90 -16.08 -3.66
N LEU A 128 13.94 -15.53 -4.40
CA LEU A 128 13.54 -16.09 -5.70
C LEU A 128 14.66 -16.01 -6.76
N ALA A 129 15.60 -15.09 -6.61
CA ALA A 129 16.74 -15.00 -7.50
C ALA A 129 17.62 -16.26 -7.47
N GLU A 130 17.74 -16.89 -6.31
CA GLU A 130 18.49 -18.14 -6.13
C GLU A 130 17.66 -19.38 -6.48
N ILE A 131 16.35 -19.35 -6.20
CA ILE A 131 15.45 -20.47 -6.40
C ILE A 131 15.07 -20.64 -7.88
N CYS A 132 14.76 -19.54 -8.55
CA CYS A 132 14.36 -19.53 -9.97
C CYS A 132 15.56 -19.14 -10.85
N ASN A 133 16.43 -20.07 -11.13
CA ASN A 133 17.53 -19.88 -12.09
C ASN A 133 17.02 -19.93 -13.55
N ILE A 134 15.95 -19.16 -13.85
CA ILE A 134 15.33 -19.12 -15.18
C ILE A 134 16.00 -17.99 -15.98
N PRO A 135 16.68 -18.27 -17.08
CA PRO A 135 17.34 -17.26 -17.90
C PRO A 135 16.32 -16.53 -18.80
N LEU A 136 15.50 -15.65 -18.21
CA LEU A 136 14.55 -14.83 -18.97
C LEU A 136 15.21 -13.56 -19.54
N VAL A 137 16.06 -12.92 -18.75
CA VAL A 137 16.80 -11.71 -19.12
C VAL A 137 18.19 -11.80 -18.50
N GLY A 138 19.20 -11.24 -19.12
CA GLY A 138 20.62 -11.45 -18.83
C GLY A 138 21.14 -11.23 -17.39
N SER A 139 20.30 -10.85 -16.41
CA SER A 139 20.69 -10.74 -15.00
C SER A 139 19.74 -11.48 -14.07
N THR A 140 20.28 -12.17 -13.06
CA THR A 140 19.52 -12.92 -12.04
C THR A 140 18.54 -12.02 -11.29
N PHE A 141 18.94 -10.78 -11.00
CA PHE A 141 18.09 -9.80 -10.34
C PHE A 141 16.86 -9.40 -11.18
N ALA A 142 17.04 -9.11 -12.47
CA ALA A 142 15.93 -8.78 -13.35
C ALA A 142 14.94 -9.94 -13.50
N ASN A 143 15.45 -11.17 -13.53
CA ASN A 143 14.61 -12.38 -13.55
C ASN A 143 13.77 -12.53 -12.29
N ALA A 144 14.33 -12.25 -11.10
CA ALA A 144 13.57 -12.25 -9.85
C ALA A 144 12.44 -11.22 -9.86
N VAL A 145 12.70 -9.99 -10.32
CA VAL A 145 11.68 -8.93 -10.43
C VAL A 145 10.55 -9.34 -11.37
N ILE A 146 10.88 -9.93 -12.53
CA ILE A 146 9.86 -10.38 -13.50
C ILE A 146 8.98 -11.48 -12.88
N VAL A 147 9.58 -12.47 -12.24
CA VAL A 147 8.85 -13.58 -11.61
C VAL A 147 7.95 -13.05 -10.49
N TRP A 148 8.46 -12.16 -9.62
CA TRP A 148 7.66 -11.52 -8.59
C TRP A 148 6.50 -10.70 -9.17
N THR A 149 6.75 -9.96 -10.24
CA THR A 149 5.69 -9.19 -10.92
C THR A 149 4.57 -10.09 -11.41
N ILE A 150 4.89 -11.23 -12.03
CA ILE A 150 3.89 -12.19 -12.52
C ILE A 150 3.10 -12.79 -11.36
N ILE A 151 3.78 -13.20 -10.27
CA ILE A 151 3.14 -13.76 -9.07
C ILE A 151 2.19 -12.72 -8.44
N LEU A 152 2.64 -11.48 -8.30
CA LEU A 152 1.83 -10.40 -7.73
C LEU A 152 0.62 -10.06 -8.60
N LEU A 153 0.75 -10.05 -9.92
CA LEU A 153 -0.38 -9.83 -10.83
C LEU A 153 -1.38 -10.99 -10.76
N ALA A 154 -0.90 -12.24 -10.70
CA ALA A 154 -1.76 -13.40 -10.50
C ALA A 154 -2.52 -13.31 -9.15
N TYR A 155 -1.82 -12.91 -8.08
CA TYR A 155 -2.44 -12.66 -6.78
C TYR A 155 -3.50 -11.55 -6.86
N CYS A 156 -3.20 -10.42 -7.51
CA CYS A 156 -4.15 -9.32 -7.69
C CYS A 156 -5.41 -9.78 -8.44
N PHE A 157 -5.25 -10.63 -9.46
CA PHE A 157 -6.37 -11.21 -10.19
C PHE A 157 -7.27 -12.06 -9.27
N VAL A 158 -6.69 -12.95 -8.48
CA VAL A 158 -7.44 -13.77 -7.52
C VAL A 158 -8.10 -12.90 -6.46
N ALA A 159 -7.36 -11.94 -5.89
CA ALA A 159 -7.86 -11.04 -4.86
C ALA A 159 -9.02 -10.15 -5.36
N SER A 160 -9.02 -9.77 -6.63
CA SER A 160 -10.09 -8.93 -7.24
C SER A 160 -11.42 -9.65 -7.35
N VAL A 161 -11.43 -10.98 -7.42
CA VAL A 161 -12.65 -11.82 -7.51
C VAL A 161 -13.22 -12.11 -6.13
N LEU A 162 -12.41 -12.04 -5.08
CA LEU A 162 -12.85 -12.30 -3.71
C LEU A 162 -13.72 -11.15 -3.17
N PRO A 163 -14.75 -11.47 -2.34
CA PRO A 163 -15.51 -10.44 -1.65
C PRO A 163 -14.62 -9.57 -0.75
N VAL A 164 -14.84 -8.26 -0.75
CA VAL A 164 -14.05 -7.26 0.00
C VAL A 164 -13.93 -7.59 1.50
N TRP A 165 -15.01 -8.09 2.10
CA TRP A 165 -15.06 -8.45 3.53
C TRP A 165 -14.21 -9.66 3.90
N VAL A 166 -13.85 -10.52 2.95
CA VAL A 166 -13.04 -11.72 3.20
C VAL A 166 -11.56 -11.40 3.34
N LEU A 167 -11.03 -10.58 2.44
CA LEU A 167 -9.59 -10.34 2.33
C LEU A 167 -9.23 -8.87 2.55
N LEU A 168 -9.84 -7.95 1.80
CA LEU A 168 -9.40 -6.56 1.77
C LEU A 168 -9.66 -5.85 3.11
N GLN A 169 -10.88 -5.94 3.64
CA GLN A 169 -11.26 -5.24 4.86
C GLN A 169 -10.43 -5.65 6.10
N PRO A 170 -10.22 -6.95 6.41
CA PRO A 170 -9.37 -7.34 7.53
C PRO A 170 -7.90 -6.98 7.32
N ARG A 171 -7.39 -7.14 6.10
CA ARG A 171 -6.03 -6.79 5.73
C ARG A 171 -5.75 -5.30 5.92
N ASP A 172 -6.61 -4.43 5.40
CA ASP A 172 -6.46 -2.98 5.55
C ASP A 172 -6.51 -2.55 7.01
N TYR A 173 -7.31 -3.23 7.83
CA TYR A 173 -7.39 -2.97 9.25
C TYR A 173 -6.10 -3.36 9.99
N ILE A 174 -5.48 -4.49 9.65
CA ILE A 174 -4.16 -4.90 10.19
C ILE A 174 -3.09 -3.88 9.76
N ASN A 175 -3.06 -3.51 8.49
CA ASN A 175 -2.11 -2.56 7.94
C ASN A 175 -2.25 -1.16 8.56
N SER A 176 -3.47 -0.73 8.90
CA SER A 176 -3.69 0.54 9.59
C SER A 176 -3.02 0.57 10.97
N HIS A 177 -3.07 -0.53 11.73
CA HIS A 177 -2.36 -0.64 13.01
C HIS A 177 -0.84 -0.62 12.83
N GLN A 178 -0.33 -1.31 11.81
CA GLN A 178 1.09 -1.31 11.48
C GLN A 178 1.56 0.11 11.11
N LEU A 179 0.77 0.84 10.32
CA LEU A 179 1.07 2.22 9.96
C LEU A 179 1.11 3.14 11.18
N VAL A 180 0.10 3.06 12.06
CA VAL A 180 0.04 3.87 13.28
C VAL A 180 1.24 3.57 14.20
N LEU A 181 1.60 2.29 14.35
CA LEU A 181 2.76 1.89 15.14
C LEU A 181 4.06 2.42 14.52
N ALA A 182 4.24 2.27 13.21
CA ALA A 182 5.43 2.74 12.49
C ALA A 182 5.60 4.26 12.60
N LEU A 183 4.52 5.03 12.38
CA LEU A 183 4.53 6.49 12.52
C LEU A 183 4.77 6.92 13.98
N GLY A 184 4.19 6.21 14.95
CA GLY A 184 4.43 6.46 16.37
C GLY A 184 5.90 6.24 16.75
N LEU A 185 6.51 5.15 16.32
CA LEU A 185 7.92 4.87 16.54
C LEU A 185 8.83 5.88 15.83
N LEU A 186 8.49 6.29 14.62
CA LEU A 186 9.22 7.32 13.89
C LEU A 186 9.16 8.67 14.62
N PHE A 187 7.98 9.07 15.09
CA PHE A 187 7.81 10.30 15.86
C PHE A 187 8.58 10.27 17.18
N LEU A 188 8.49 9.17 17.92
CA LEU A 188 9.26 8.98 19.16
C LEU A 188 10.77 9.00 18.90
N GLY A 189 11.22 8.31 17.85
CA GLY A 189 12.63 8.31 17.43
C GLY A 189 13.12 9.71 17.09
N LEU A 190 12.33 10.51 16.38
CA LEU A 190 12.64 11.88 16.04
C LEU A 190 12.73 12.77 17.31
N CYS A 191 11.80 12.62 18.25
CA CYS A 191 11.81 13.34 19.52
C CYS A 191 13.08 13.00 20.33
N VAL A 192 13.40 11.71 20.47
CA VAL A 192 14.61 11.27 21.18
C VAL A 192 15.87 11.78 20.51
N ALA A 193 15.98 11.67 19.19
CA ALA A 193 17.12 12.16 18.43
C ALA A 193 17.30 13.69 18.55
N GLY A 194 16.18 14.43 18.58
CA GLY A 194 16.20 15.89 18.80
C GLY A 194 16.66 16.28 20.21
N VAL A 195 16.19 15.55 21.24
CA VAL A 195 16.59 15.80 22.62
C VAL A 195 18.06 15.40 22.88
N THR A 196 18.53 14.33 22.26
CA THR A 196 19.93 13.87 22.38
C THR A 196 20.91 14.67 21.51
N GLY A 197 20.42 15.61 20.69
CA GLY A 197 21.26 16.43 19.81
C GLY A 197 21.89 15.66 18.64
N GLN A 198 21.42 14.44 18.36
CA GLN A 198 21.95 13.62 17.25
C GLN A 198 21.31 13.95 15.89
N ALA A 199 20.15 14.61 15.90
CA ALA A 199 19.47 15.03 14.68
C ALA A 199 18.89 16.44 14.84
N HIS A 200 19.28 17.33 13.93
CA HIS A 200 18.71 18.67 13.82
C HIS A 200 17.89 18.73 12.52
N VAL A 201 16.58 18.90 12.66
CA VAL A 201 15.66 18.98 11.50
C VAL A 201 16.03 20.13 10.56
N GLN A 202 16.54 21.24 11.11
CA GLN A 202 16.96 22.41 10.33
C GLN A 202 18.19 22.14 9.45
N ASP A 203 19.08 21.25 9.86
CA ASP A 203 20.28 20.90 9.09
C ASP A 203 19.96 19.85 8.01
N SER A 204 19.07 18.90 8.33
CA SER A 204 18.69 17.81 7.41
C SER A 204 17.61 18.24 6.40
N ALA A 205 16.71 19.14 6.78
CA ALA A 205 15.61 19.63 5.94
C ALA A 205 15.41 21.15 6.15
N PRO A 206 16.31 22.00 5.63
CA PRO A 206 16.17 23.44 5.75
C PRO A 206 14.87 23.92 5.10
N ALA A 207 14.15 24.83 5.76
CA ALA A 207 12.89 25.37 5.27
C ALA A 207 13.03 26.08 3.91
N ILE A 208 14.22 26.57 3.62
CA ILE A 208 14.61 27.19 2.34
C ILE A 208 15.81 26.43 1.82
N ALA A 209 15.72 25.83 0.63
CA ALA A 209 16.83 25.18 -0.03
C ALA A 209 17.96 26.21 -0.27
N ARG A 210 19.13 25.97 0.32
CA ARG A 210 20.29 26.87 0.16
C ARG A 210 21.01 26.70 -1.16
N ASP A 211 20.84 25.52 -1.79
CA ASP A 211 21.45 25.15 -3.07
C ASP A 211 20.36 24.88 -4.10
N ILE A 212 19.68 25.91 -4.58
CA ILE A 212 18.92 25.80 -5.82
C ILE A 212 19.94 25.92 -6.95
N PRO A 213 20.16 24.86 -7.77
CA PRO A 213 21.00 24.99 -8.94
C PRO A 213 20.46 26.13 -9.79
N THR A 214 21.27 27.14 -10.06
CA THR A 214 20.90 28.29 -10.89
C THR A 214 20.60 27.89 -12.34
N ASP A 215 20.85 26.63 -12.71
CA ASP A 215 20.72 26.06 -14.03
C ASP A 215 19.51 25.13 -14.18
N ALA A 216 18.58 25.12 -13.23
CA ALA A 216 17.33 24.38 -13.36
C ALA A 216 16.41 25.15 -14.35
N PRO A 217 15.96 24.51 -15.47
CA PRO A 217 15.10 25.12 -16.48
C PRO A 217 13.73 25.50 -15.93
#